data_bede41374abeb54826b7bb3cc1fbdfeb
#
_entry.id   bede41374abeb54826b7bb3cc1fbdfeb
#
_cell.length_a   1.000
_cell.length_b   1.000
_cell.length_c   1.000
_cell.angle_alpha   90.00
_cell.angle_beta   90.00
_cell.angle_gamma   90.00
#
_symmetry.space_group_name_H-M   'P 1'
#
loop_
_entity.id
_entity.type
_entity.pdbx_description
1 polymer ?
#
loop_
_entity_poly.entity_id
_entity_poly.type
_entity_poly.pdbx_seq_one_letter_code
_entity_poly.pdbx_strand_id
1 'polypeptide(L)'
;MIVDDSPYIVDGLAALLKRKEYRPVIAHDGDECLRELERLLPDLILLDIMMEPKDGWETLEEIRSNPKTKEIPVLMFSAKKISPEEAGEHSMCIDDFVPKPINPGQLLDAIGRVFSRQREMEEELRRAGEAGLDAALMDEYRALRRSVDVDIRMLTVLKAHTGMDNPGKEVPEEDRAAIGRLEEKVAADTERLRSIRTRFETVT
;
A
#
# COMPACT_ATOMS: atom_id res chain seq x y z
N MET A 1 8.57 -10.26 4.05
CA MET A 1 7.74 -11.41 4.48
C MET A 1 6.71 -11.69 3.41
N ILE A 2 6.30 -12.94 3.21
CA ILE A 2 5.21 -13.35 2.30
C ILE A 2 4.13 -13.99 3.18
N VAL A 3 2.88 -13.54 3.03
CA VAL A 3 1.73 -14.02 3.81
C VAL A 3 0.63 -14.41 2.85
N ASP A 4 0.35 -15.71 2.74
CA ASP A 4 -0.68 -16.28 1.84
C ASP A 4 -0.97 -17.72 2.30
N ASP A 5 -2.23 -18.10 2.39
CA ASP A 5 -2.65 -19.44 2.83
C ASP A 5 -2.43 -20.54 1.77
N SER A 6 -2.10 -20.16 0.54
CA SER A 6 -1.79 -21.09 -0.55
C SER A 6 -0.30 -21.44 -0.60
N PRO A 7 0.11 -22.66 -0.26
CA PRO A 7 1.52 -23.09 -0.35
C PRO A 7 2.13 -22.89 -1.75
N TYR A 8 1.33 -23.09 -2.80
CA TYR A 8 1.80 -22.91 -4.18
C TYR A 8 2.21 -21.47 -4.48
N ILE A 9 1.44 -20.49 -3.97
CA ILE A 9 1.74 -19.07 -4.16
C ILE A 9 2.97 -18.71 -3.37
N VAL A 10 3.01 -19.12 -2.09
CA VAL A 10 4.14 -18.87 -1.19
C VAL A 10 5.44 -19.43 -1.78
N ASP A 11 5.46 -20.68 -2.20
CA ASP A 11 6.64 -21.34 -2.77
C ASP A 11 7.09 -20.65 -4.08
N GLY A 12 6.15 -20.32 -4.94
CA GLY A 12 6.42 -19.61 -6.20
C GLY A 12 7.01 -18.24 -5.97
N LEU A 13 6.43 -17.45 -5.06
CA LEU A 13 6.92 -16.12 -4.70
C LEU A 13 8.28 -16.20 -3.98
N ALA A 14 8.45 -17.13 -3.06
CA ALA A 14 9.71 -17.34 -2.37
C ALA A 14 10.85 -17.70 -3.34
N ALA A 15 10.58 -18.60 -4.30
CA ALA A 15 11.55 -18.95 -5.32
C ALA A 15 11.92 -17.76 -6.22
N LEU A 16 10.92 -16.98 -6.64
CA LEU A 16 11.13 -15.76 -7.43
C LEU A 16 12.00 -14.75 -6.66
N LEU A 17 11.65 -14.47 -5.42
CA LEU A 17 12.32 -13.46 -4.60
C LEU A 17 13.75 -13.89 -4.24
N LYS A 18 13.99 -15.17 -3.91
CA LYS A 18 15.33 -15.71 -3.68
C LYS A 18 16.25 -15.55 -4.90
N ARG A 19 15.72 -15.73 -6.12
CA ARG A 19 16.47 -15.50 -7.38
C ARG A 19 16.83 -14.03 -7.61
N LYS A 20 16.18 -13.12 -6.90
CA LYS A 20 16.44 -11.67 -6.89
C LYS A 20 17.15 -11.21 -5.62
N GLU A 21 17.79 -12.15 -4.92
CA GLU A 21 18.62 -11.93 -3.73
C GLU A 21 17.86 -11.42 -2.50
N TYR A 22 16.52 -11.46 -2.51
CA TYR A 22 15.71 -11.22 -1.31
C TYR A 22 15.76 -12.44 -0.38
N ARG A 23 15.48 -12.19 0.91
CA ARG A 23 15.37 -13.22 1.96
C ARG A 23 13.93 -13.35 2.41
N PRO A 24 13.09 -14.14 1.72
CA PRO A 24 11.69 -14.28 2.10
C PRO A 24 11.56 -15.03 3.42
N VAL A 25 10.75 -14.46 4.31
CA VAL A 25 10.18 -15.12 5.49
C VAL A 25 8.73 -15.43 5.12
N ILE A 26 8.23 -16.56 5.54
CA ILE A 26 6.93 -17.10 5.12
C ILE A 26 6.00 -17.14 6.33
N ALA A 27 4.76 -16.76 6.14
CA ALA A 27 3.64 -17.01 7.02
C ALA A 27 2.45 -17.50 6.18
N HIS A 28 1.67 -18.43 6.72
CA HIS A 28 0.56 -19.07 6.01
C HIS A 28 -0.81 -18.54 6.43
N ASP A 29 -0.86 -17.67 7.41
CA ASP A 29 -2.07 -16.97 7.85
C ASP A 29 -1.70 -15.66 8.57
N GLY A 30 -2.74 -14.86 8.89
CA GLY A 30 -2.56 -13.59 9.57
C GLY A 30 -1.97 -13.73 10.98
N ASP A 31 -2.36 -14.76 11.72
CA ASP A 31 -1.85 -14.98 13.07
C ASP A 31 -0.38 -15.43 13.07
N GLU A 32 0.03 -16.24 12.09
CA GLU A 32 1.44 -16.59 11.88
C GLU A 32 2.25 -15.35 11.50
N CYS A 33 1.72 -14.51 10.61
CA CYS A 33 2.33 -13.24 10.26
C CYS A 33 2.62 -12.40 11.50
N LEU A 34 1.62 -12.19 12.36
CA LEU A 34 1.77 -11.37 13.57
C LEU A 34 2.77 -11.97 14.56
N ARG A 35 2.77 -13.31 14.74
CA ARG A 35 3.76 -14.02 15.58
C ARG A 35 5.20 -13.84 15.04
N GLU A 36 5.39 -13.92 13.72
CA GLU A 36 6.70 -13.71 13.13
C GLU A 36 7.17 -12.26 13.26
N LEU A 37 6.26 -11.28 13.19
CA LEU A 37 6.56 -9.86 13.41
C LEU A 37 7.01 -9.55 14.84
N GLU A 38 6.69 -10.37 15.82
CA GLU A 38 7.26 -10.25 17.19
C GLU A 38 8.76 -10.61 17.23
N ARG A 39 9.23 -11.45 16.30
CA ARG A 39 10.61 -11.99 16.26
C ARG A 39 11.51 -11.21 15.32
N LEU A 40 10.98 -10.73 14.22
CA LEU A 40 11.73 -9.99 13.21
C LEU A 40 10.85 -8.92 12.54
N LEU A 41 11.45 -7.83 12.16
CA LEU A 41 10.81 -6.78 11.38
C LEU A 41 11.30 -6.88 9.93
N PRO A 42 10.45 -7.30 8.97
CA PRO A 42 10.83 -7.36 7.57
C PRO A 42 10.85 -5.97 6.95
N ASP A 43 11.63 -5.81 5.87
CA ASP A 43 11.67 -4.56 5.10
C ASP A 43 10.39 -4.35 4.25
N LEU A 44 9.62 -5.41 4.02
CA LEU A 44 8.36 -5.40 3.24
C LEU A 44 7.52 -6.61 3.61
N ILE A 45 6.21 -6.43 3.70
CA ILE A 45 5.22 -7.50 3.79
C ILE A 45 4.45 -7.57 2.47
N LEU A 46 4.44 -8.76 1.86
CA LEU A 46 3.51 -9.14 0.80
C LEU A 46 2.36 -9.85 1.47
N LEU A 47 1.14 -9.32 1.40
CA LEU A 47 -0.01 -9.79 2.18
C LEU A 47 -1.19 -10.10 1.26
N ASP A 48 -1.63 -11.35 1.25
CA ASP A 48 -2.89 -11.70 0.58
C ASP A 48 -4.08 -11.13 1.35
N ILE A 49 -5.11 -10.72 0.61
CA ILE A 49 -6.37 -10.28 1.19
C ILE A 49 -7.22 -11.48 1.61
N MET A 50 -7.25 -12.53 0.78
CA MET A 50 -8.17 -13.65 0.94
C MET A 50 -7.49 -14.81 1.68
N MET A 51 -7.51 -14.77 2.99
CA MET A 51 -6.99 -15.84 3.87
C MET A 51 -8.02 -16.18 4.96
N GLU A 52 -7.90 -17.38 5.55
CA GLU A 52 -8.65 -17.80 6.71
C GLU A 52 -7.70 -18.26 7.83
N PRO A 53 -8.06 -18.12 9.12
CA PRO A 53 -9.32 -17.58 9.67
C PRO A 53 -9.37 -16.05 9.73
N LYS A 54 -8.24 -15.35 9.62
CA LYS A 54 -8.10 -13.90 9.62
C LYS A 54 -7.72 -13.43 8.22
N ASP A 55 -8.51 -12.53 7.65
CA ASP A 55 -8.21 -12.00 6.34
C ASP A 55 -7.05 -10.97 6.33
N GLY A 56 -6.64 -10.56 5.13
CA GLY A 56 -5.54 -9.64 4.98
C GLY A 56 -5.84 -8.24 5.51
N TRP A 57 -7.09 -7.78 5.50
CA TRP A 57 -7.46 -6.48 6.03
C TRP A 57 -7.40 -6.45 7.55
N GLU A 58 -7.94 -7.46 8.23
CA GLU A 58 -7.83 -7.63 9.68
C GLU A 58 -6.36 -7.72 10.12
N THR A 59 -5.55 -8.48 9.38
CA THR A 59 -4.10 -8.59 9.62
C THR A 59 -3.40 -7.24 9.46
N LEU A 60 -3.74 -6.47 8.42
CA LEU A 60 -3.19 -5.14 8.17
C LEU A 60 -3.54 -4.16 9.28
N GLU A 61 -4.78 -4.18 9.79
CA GLU A 61 -5.20 -3.33 10.91
C GLU A 61 -4.34 -3.58 12.16
N GLU A 62 -4.06 -4.84 12.48
CA GLU A 62 -3.20 -5.19 13.62
C GLU A 62 -1.75 -4.74 13.39
N ILE A 63 -1.21 -4.92 12.17
CA ILE A 63 0.12 -4.40 11.80
C ILE A 63 0.19 -2.89 12.00
N ARG A 64 -0.82 -2.14 11.58
CA ARG A 64 -0.87 -0.66 11.67
C ARG A 64 -1.13 -0.15 13.08
N SER A 65 -1.82 -0.92 13.91
CA SER A 65 -2.10 -0.59 15.31
C SER A 65 -0.88 -0.76 16.22
N ASN A 66 0.10 -1.55 15.82
CA ASN A 66 1.29 -1.82 16.63
C ASN A 66 2.41 -0.80 16.30
N PRO A 67 2.90 -0.01 17.28
CA PRO A 67 3.94 1.00 17.07
C PRO A 67 5.24 0.46 16.45
N LYS A 68 5.57 -0.83 16.63
CA LYS A 68 6.78 -1.45 16.09
C LYS A 68 6.66 -1.82 14.62
N THR A 69 5.45 -2.11 14.15
CA THR A 69 5.20 -2.66 12.80
C THR A 69 4.45 -1.70 11.88
N LYS A 70 3.83 -0.64 12.44
CA LYS A 70 2.99 0.30 11.68
C LYS A 70 3.68 0.97 10.50
N GLU A 71 4.99 1.11 10.53
CA GLU A 71 5.77 1.73 9.47
C GLU A 71 6.32 0.73 8.44
N ILE A 72 6.21 -0.58 8.69
CA ILE A 72 6.64 -1.59 7.72
C ILE A 72 5.75 -1.47 6.48
N PRO A 73 6.31 -1.33 5.27
CA PRO A 73 5.51 -1.25 4.07
C PRO A 73 4.76 -2.56 3.81
N VAL A 74 3.50 -2.43 3.39
CA VAL A 74 2.63 -3.56 3.05
C VAL A 74 2.16 -3.42 1.62
N LEU A 75 2.54 -4.41 0.80
CA LEU A 75 2.02 -4.60 -0.55
C LEU A 75 0.95 -5.68 -0.51
N MET A 76 -0.29 -5.27 -0.75
CA MET A 76 -1.40 -6.22 -0.82
C MET A 76 -1.46 -6.91 -2.17
N PHE A 77 -1.91 -8.16 -2.19
CA PHE A 77 -2.25 -8.84 -3.43
C PHE A 77 -3.50 -9.70 -3.26
N SER A 78 -4.32 -9.83 -4.32
CA SER A 78 -5.55 -10.60 -4.21
C SER A 78 -6.11 -11.00 -5.56
N ALA A 79 -6.84 -12.13 -5.56
CA ALA A 79 -7.70 -12.53 -6.68
C ALA A 79 -9.06 -11.80 -6.65
N LYS A 80 -9.46 -11.28 -5.50
CA LYS A 80 -10.67 -10.47 -5.35
C LYS A 80 -10.47 -9.12 -6.04
N LYS A 81 -11.47 -8.71 -6.79
CA LYS A 81 -11.54 -7.32 -7.28
C LYS A 81 -11.83 -6.42 -6.08
N ILE A 82 -10.95 -5.48 -5.82
CA ILE A 82 -11.18 -4.47 -4.80
C ILE A 82 -12.29 -3.55 -5.29
N SER A 83 -13.32 -3.35 -4.46
CA SER A 83 -14.36 -2.36 -4.76
C SER A 83 -13.84 -0.94 -4.54
N PRO A 84 -14.46 0.09 -5.17
CA PRO A 84 -14.09 1.47 -4.91
C PRO A 84 -14.23 1.88 -3.44
N GLU A 85 -15.16 1.28 -2.69
CA GLU A 85 -15.34 1.52 -1.27
C GLU A 85 -14.19 0.94 -0.45
N GLU A 86 -13.87 -0.34 -0.65
CA GLU A 86 -12.71 -0.98 0.00
C GLU A 86 -11.40 -0.22 -0.28
N ALA A 87 -11.25 0.28 -1.52
CA ALA A 87 -10.13 1.12 -1.89
C ALA A 87 -10.07 2.40 -1.06
N GLY A 88 -11.20 3.10 -0.91
CA GLY A 88 -11.30 4.34 -0.14
C GLY A 88 -11.03 4.15 1.35
N GLU A 89 -11.45 3.02 1.92
CA GLU A 89 -11.30 2.70 3.34
C GLU A 89 -9.85 2.32 3.71
N HIS A 90 -9.17 1.56 2.86
CA HIS A 90 -7.88 0.95 3.22
C HIS A 90 -6.64 1.56 2.54
N SER A 91 -6.81 2.49 1.60
CA SER A 91 -5.69 3.09 0.85
C SER A 91 -4.64 3.77 1.74
N MET A 92 -5.04 4.34 2.88
CA MET A 92 -4.11 4.95 3.83
C MET A 92 -3.23 3.93 4.56
N CYS A 93 -3.62 2.66 4.54
CA CYS A 93 -2.98 1.59 5.31
C CYS A 93 -2.02 0.74 4.47
N ILE A 94 -2.09 0.79 3.14
CA ILE A 94 -1.26 -0.01 2.23
C ILE A 94 -0.23 0.85 1.50
N ASP A 95 0.82 0.21 0.98
CA ASP A 95 1.86 0.91 0.23
C ASP A 95 1.81 0.61 -1.28
N ASP A 96 1.27 -0.52 -1.68
CA ASP A 96 0.95 -0.84 -3.09
C ASP A 96 -0.04 -2.01 -3.17
N PHE A 97 -0.55 -2.26 -4.37
CA PHE A 97 -1.45 -3.36 -4.66
C PHE A 97 -1.09 -4.06 -5.98
N VAL A 98 -1.15 -5.41 -6.00
CA VAL A 98 -0.93 -6.23 -7.19
C VAL A 98 -2.08 -7.23 -7.35
N PRO A 99 -2.84 -7.21 -8.46
CA PRO A 99 -3.89 -8.19 -8.68
C PRO A 99 -3.33 -9.58 -8.99
N LYS A 100 -4.01 -10.63 -8.54
CA LYS A 100 -3.77 -12.01 -8.98
C LYS A 100 -4.48 -12.23 -10.35
N PRO A 101 -3.94 -12.97 -11.32
CA PRO A 101 -2.71 -13.76 -11.22
C PRO A 101 -1.45 -12.89 -11.21
N ILE A 102 -0.53 -13.20 -10.30
CA ILE A 102 0.67 -12.40 -10.08
C ILE A 102 1.63 -12.54 -11.26
N ASN A 103 1.86 -11.45 -11.97
CA ASN A 103 2.94 -11.38 -12.96
C ASN A 103 4.26 -11.07 -12.25
N PRO A 104 5.32 -11.91 -12.42
CA PRO A 104 6.61 -11.69 -11.77
C PRO A 104 7.22 -10.31 -12.03
N GLY A 105 7.10 -9.77 -13.25
CA GLY A 105 7.58 -8.43 -13.59
C GLY A 105 6.84 -7.34 -12.82
N GLN A 106 5.50 -7.39 -12.85
CA GLN A 106 4.65 -6.43 -12.14
C GLN A 106 4.90 -6.43 -10.62
N LEU A 107 5.09 -7.62 -10.03
CA LEU A 107 5.41 -7.72 -8.60
C LEU A 107 6.75 -7.07 -8.28
N LEU A 108 7.80 -7.40 -9.05
CA LEU A 108 9.14 -6.81 -8.83
C LEU A 108 9.14 -5.30 -9.04
N ASP A 109 8.40 -4.81 -10.02
CA ASP A 109 8.22 -3.37 -10.25
C ASP A 109 7.49 -2.71 -9.07
N ALA A 110 6.45 -3.37 -8.52
CA ALA A 110 5.73 -2.88 -7.35
C ALA A 110 6.64 -2.82 -6.11
N ILE A 111 7.41 -3.87 -5.85
CA ILE A 111 8.42 -3.89 -4.78
C ILE A 111 9.44 -2.75 -4.97
N GLY A 112 9.94 -2.57 -6.19
CA GLY A 112 10.88 -1.50 -6.52
C GLY A 112 10.29 -0.11 -6.26
N ARG A 113 9.02 0.11 -6.62
CA ARG A 113 8.32 1.38 -6.34
C ARG A 113 8.17 1.62 -4.84
N VAL A 114 7.80 0.61 -4.06
CA VAL A 114 7.66 0.72 -2.61
C VAL A 114 8.98 1.16 -1.98
N PHE A 115 10.09 0.48 -2.29
CA PHE A 115 11.40 0.85 -1.75
C PHE A 115 11.92 2.21 -2.23
N SER A 116 11.64 2.59 -3.48
CA SER A 116 12.01 3.93 -3.97
C SER A 116 11.27 5.02 -3.21
N ARG A 117 9.97 4.86 -3.01
CA ARG A 117 9.15 5.80 -2.24
C ARG A 117 9.58 5.91 -0.78
N GLN A 118 9.95 4.78 -0.15
CA GLN A 118 10.47 4.84 1.22
C GLN A 118 11.73 5.71 1.31
N ARG A 119 12.69 5.49 0.41
CA ARG A 119 13.93 6.29 0.37
C ARG A 119 13.66 7.77 0.11
N GLU A 120 12.77 8.09 -0.82
CA GLU A 120 12.35 9.47 -1.08
C GLU A 120 11.69 10.08 0.15
N MET A 121 10.81 9.34 0.80
CA MET A 121 10.12 9.76 2.02
C MET A 121 11.08 10.03 3.18
N GLU A 122 12.04 9.13 3.41
CA GLU A 122 13.07 9.30 4.44
C GLU A 122 13.87 10.58 4.22
N GLU A 123 14.28 10.83 2.98
CA GLU A 123 15.01 12.04 2.61
C GLU A 123 14.17 13.31 2.75
N GLU A 124 12.88 13.27 2.36
CA GLU A 124 11.96 14.40 2.53
C GLU A 124 11.71 14.68 4.03
N LEU A 125 11.50 13.66 4.85
CA LEU A 125 11.31 13.80 6.30
C LEU A 125 12.58 14.29 7.01
N ARG A 126 13.76 13.86 6.57
CA ARG A 126 15.03 14.38 7.09
C ARG A 126 15.13 15.89 6.85
N ARG A 127 14.85 16.36 5.62
CA ARG A 127 14.84 17.79 5.28
C ARG A 127 13.79 18.55 6.07
N ALA A 128 12.59 17.99 6.21
CA ALA A 128 11.52 18.59 7.00
C ALA A 128 11.92 18.77 8.47
N GLY A 129 12.57 17.76 9.06
CA GLY A 129 13.10 17.83 10.43
C GLY A 129 14.20 18.89 10.58
N GLU A 130 15.13 18.99 9.63
CA GLU A 130 16.17 20.02 9.60
C GLU A 130 15.59 21.44 9.45
N ALA A 131 14.47 21.58 8.74
CA ALA A 131 13.71 22.81 8.61
C ALA A 131 12.82 23.13 9.84
N GLY A 132 12.83 22.28 10.87
CA GLY A 132 12.12 22.50 12.13
C GLY A 132 10.64 22.17 12.10
N LEU A 133 10.17 21.31 11.18
CA LEU A 133 8.81 20.80 11.25
C LEU A 133 8.64 19.95 12.52
N ASP A 134 7.48 20.11 13.16
CA ASP A 134 7.13 19.29 14.32
C ASP A 134 6.80 17.84 13.94
N ALA A 135 6.90 16.94 14.92
CA ALA A 135 6.70 15.51 14.70
C ALA A 135 5.29 15.17 14.19
N ALA A 136 4.26 15.87 14.65
CA ALA A 136 2.88 15.63 14.25
C ALA A 136 2.68 15.98 12.76
N LEU A 137 3.28 17.07 12.29
CA LEU A 137 3.20 17.47 10.89
C LEU A 137 4.02 16.53 9.98
N MET A 138 5.14 15.98 10.47
CA MET A 138 5.90 14.96 9.76
C MET A 138 5.12 13.65 9.65
N ASP A 139 4.40 13.24 10.70
CA ASP A 139 3.55 12.06 10.68
C ASP A 139 2.36 12.24 9.72
N GLU A 140 1.73 13.43 9.73
CA GLU A 140 0.68 13.79 8.76
C GLU A 140 1.23 13.75 7.33
N TYR A 141 2.40 14.34 7.09
CA TYR A 141 3.04 14.32 5.77
C TYR A 141 3.29 12.90 5.25
N ARG A 142 3.81 12.02 6.12
CA ARG A 142 4.05 10.61 5.80
C ARG A 142 2.76 9.88 5.44
N ALA A 143 1.70 10.06 6.22
CA ALA A 143 0.41 9.44 5.99
C ALA A 143 -0.22 9.89 4.66
N LEU A 144 -0.23 11.18 4.39
CA LEU A 144 -0.75 11.76 3.14
C LEU A 144 0.05 11.30 1.92
N ARG A 145 1.39 11.28 2.01
CA ARG A 145 2.27 10.88 0.91
C ARG A 145 2.05 9.42 0.53
N ARG A 146 1.83 8.53 1.53
CA ARG A 146 1.47 7.13 1.33
C ARG A 146 0.11 7.02 0.64
N SER A 147 -0.92 7.67 1.21
CA SER A 147 -2.29 7.62 0.71
C SER A 147 -2.41 8.09 -0.74
N VAL A 148 -1.88 9.25 -1.07
CA VAL A 148 -1.99 9.84 -2.42
C VAL A 148 -1.44 8.90 -3.50
N ASP A 149 -0.27 8.31 -3.28
CA ASP A 149 0.34 7.41 -4.27
C ASP A 149 -0.46 6.12 -4.48
N VAL A 150 -1.04 5.59 -3.41
CA VAL A 150 -1.89 4.40 -3.46
C VAL A 150 -3.23 4.71 -4.11
N ASP A 151 -3.89 5.80 -3.70
CA ASP A 151 -5.19 6.21 -4.22
C ASP A 151 -5.14 6.48 -5.73
N ILE A 152 -4.11 7.14 -6.24
CA ILE A 152 -3.93 7.39 -7.68
C ILE A 152 -3.86 6.07 -8.46
N ARG A 153 -3.14 5.08 -7.93
CA ARG A 153 -3.07 3.76 -8.60
C ARG A 153 -4.35 2.99 -8.50
N MET A 154 -4.99 3.03 -7.34
CA MET A 154 -6.28 2.40 -7.14
C MET A 154 -7.32 2.99 -8.10
N LEU A 155 -7.37 4.31 -8.27
CA LEU A 155 -8.21 4.96 -9.27
C LEU A 155 -7.93 4.44 -10.69
N THR A 156 -6.66 4.27 -11.05
CA THR A 156 -6.28 3.73 -12.37
C THR A 156 -6.83 2.32 -12.57
N VAL A 157 -6.67 1.45 -11.56
CA VAL A 157 -7.18 0.06 -11.61
C VAL A 157 -8.70 0.03 -11.65
N LEU A 158 -9.37 0.81 -10.81
CA LEU A 158 -10.83 0.87 -10.73
C LEU A 158 -11.45 1.39 -12.03
N LYS A 159 -10.92 2.46 -12.61
CA LYS A 159 -11.40 3.00 -13.90
C LYS A 159 -11.23 1.99 -15.03
N ALA A 160 -10.09 1.28 -15.07
CA ALA A 160 -9.87 0.22 -16.06
C ALA A 160 -10.86 -0.94 -15.90
N HIS A 161 -11.14 -1.38 -14.66
CA HIS A 161 -12.05 -2.49 -14.37
C HIS A 161 -13.52 -2.13 -14.63
N THR A 162 -13.96 -0.97 -14.19
CA THR A 162 -15.33 -0.50 -14.43
C THR A 162 -15.55 -0.12 -15.88
N GLY A 163 -14.48 0.19 -16.60
CA GLY A 163 -14.52 0.69 -17.98
C GLY A 163 -14.99 2.14 -18.06
N MET A 164 -14.80 2.91 -16.98
CA MET A 164 -15.18 4.32 -16.91
C MET A 164 -14.50 5.18 -17.99
N ASP A 165 -13.32 4.76 -18.43
CA ASP A 165 -12.58 5.41 -19.51
C ASP A 165 -13.04 4.99 -20.92
N ASN A 166 -14.00 4.04 -21.04
CA ASN A 166 -14.51 3.57 -22.32
C ASN A 166 -15.81 4.32 -22.71
N PRO A 167 -15.78 5.13 -23.80
CA PRO A 167 -16.99 5.79 -24.27
C PRO A 167 -18.07 4.75 -24.64
N GLY A 168 -19.21 4.79 -23.98
CA GLY A 168 -20.36 3.92 -24.28
C GLY A 168 -20.53 2.71 -23.37
N LYS A 169 -19.66 2.49 -22.38
CA LYS A 169 -19.87 1.50 -21.34
C LYS A 169 -20.69 2.12 -20.20
N GLU A 170 -21.81 1.49 -19.86
CA GLU A 170 -22.56 1.87 -18.66
C GLU A 170 -21.81 1.41 -17.42
N VAL A 171 -21.42 2.37 -16.58
CA VAL A 171 -20.82 2.13 -15.27
C VAL A 171 -21.94 2.28 -14.24
N PRO A 172 -22.10 1.33 -13.31
CA PRO A 172 -23.08 1.46 -12.22
C PRO A 172 -22.90 2.80 -11.50
N GLU A 173 -24.02 3.42 -11.12
CA GLU A 173 -24.00 4.75 -10.47
C GLU A 173 -23.25 4.70 -9.13
N GLU A 174 -23.33 3.58 -8.42
CA GLU A 174 -22.61 3.32 -7.19
C GLU A 174 -21.08 3.36 -7.38
N ASP A 175 -20.57 2.64 -8.40
CA ASP A 175 -19.14 2.65 -8.75
C ASP A 175 -18.68 4.04 -9.16
N ARG A 176 -19.50 4.74 -9.96
CA ARG A 176 -19.21 6.10 -10.40
C ARG A 176 -19.11 7.08 -9.24
N ALA A 177 -20.07 7.01 -8.30
CA ALA A 177 -20.08 7.84 -7.11
C ALA A 177 -18.88 7.55 -6.19
N ALA A 178 -18.53 6.26 -6.02
CA ALA A 178 -17.40 5.88 -5.19
C ALA A 178 -16.06 6.31 -5.81
N ILE A 179 -15.87 6.14 -7.13
CA ILE A 179 -14.70 6.65 -7.85
C ILE A 179 -14.62 8.18 -7.70
N GLY A 180 -15.75 8.90 -7.85
CA GLY A 180 -15.78 10.36 -7.69
C GLY A 180 -15.34 10.80 -6.29
N ARG A 181 -15.82 10.12 -5.23
CA ARG A 181 -15.37 10.41 -3.85
C ARG A 181 -13.86 10.18 -3.67
N LEU A 182 -13.32 9.13 -4.28
CA LEU A 182 -11.89 8.85 -4.21
C LEU A 182 -11.07 9.90 -4.98
N GLU A 183 -11.56 10.39 -6.12
CA GLU A 183 -10.93 11.50 -6.86
C GLU A 183 -10.91 12.80 -6.05
N GLU A 184 -12.01 13.13 -5.39
CA GLU A 184 -12.09 14.30 -4.50
C GLU A 184 -11.12 14.18 -3.33
N LYS A 185 -11.03 12.98 -2.71
CA LYS A 185 -10.06 12.70 -1.65
C LYS A 185 -8.63 12.91 -2.14
N VAL A 186 -8.26 12.33 -3.27
CA VAL A 186 -6.90 12.48 -3.86
C VAL A 186 -6.57 13.96 -4.11
N ALA A 187 -7.52 14.73 -4.63
CA ALA A 187 -7.31 16.14 -4.87
C ALA A 187 -7.06 16.91 -3.56
N ALA A 188 -7.86 16.67 -2.53
CA ALA A 188 -7.73 17.32 -1.23
C ALA A 188 -6.41 16.93 -0.54
N ASP A 189 -6.08 15.65 -0.51
CA ASP A 189 -4.86 15.13 0.10
C ASP A 189 -3.60 15.64 -0.63
N THR A 190 -3.64 15.72 -1.96
CA THR A 190 -2.55 16.27 -2.78
C THR A 190 -2.31 17.76 -2.47
N GLU A 191 -3.37 18.55 -2.32
CA GLU A 191 -3.25 19.96 -1.98
C GLU A 191 -2.71 20.15 -0.55
N ARG A 192 -3.17 19.34 0.38
CA ARG A 192 -2.66 19.34 1.76
C ARG A 192 -1.18 18.98 1.81
N LEU A 193 -0.78 17.94 1.08
CA LEU A 193 0.60 17.50 0.95
C LEU A 193 1.49 18.61 0.40
N ARG A 194 1.05 19.30 -0.65
CA ARG A 194 1.74 20.45 -1.24
C ARG A 194 1.91 21.57 -0.22
N SER A 195 0.86 21.89 0.54
CA SER A 195 0.89 22.91 1.58
C SER A 195 1.93 22.62 2.67
N ILE A 196 2.05 21.35 3.09
CA ILE A 196 3.06 20.95 4.07
C ILE A 196 4.47 21.03 3.45
N ARG A 197 4.63 20.54 2.22
CA ARG A 197 5.92 20.54 1.50
C ARG A 197 6.49 21.94 1.32
N THR A 198 5.67 22.90 0.98
CA THR A 198 6.08 24.29 0.83
C THR A 198 6.72 24.85 2.10
N ARG A 199 6.34 24.38 3.29
CA ARG A 199 6.88 24.86 4.57
C ARG A 199 8.34 24.53 4.78
N PHE A 200 8.83 23.39 4.28
CA PHE A 200 10.22 23.00 4.43
C PHE A 200 11.07 23.23 3.16
N GLU A 201 10.46 23.38 2.00
CA GLU A 201 11.19 23.79 0.78
C GLU A 201 11.52 25.28 0.75
N THR A 202 10.80 26.12 1.50
CA THR A 202 11.02 27.57 1.54
C THR A 202 12.14 28.00 2.52
N VAL A 203 12.66 27.08 3.30
CA VAL A 203 13.67 27.35 4.36
C VAL A 203 15.11 27.12 3.85
N THR A 204 15.27 26.73 2.57
CA THR A 204 16.56 26.54 1.91
C THR A 204 16.91 27.78 1.07
#